data_c354674e1e9ec7d9b988287209c19acd
#
_entry.id   c354674e1e9ec7d9b988287209c19acd
#
_cell.length_a   1.000
_cell.length_b   1.000
_cell.length_c   1.000
_cell.angle_alpha   90.00
_cell.angle_beta   90.00
_cell.angle_gamma   90.00
#
_symmetry.space_group_name_H-M   'P 1'
#
loop_
_entity.id
_entity.type
_entity.pdbx_description
1 polymer ?
#
loop_
_entity_poly.entity_id
_entity_poly.type
_entity_poly.pdbx_seq_one_letter_code
_entity_poly.pdbx_strand_id
1 'polypeptide(L)'
;MQKDTFYQIRRELHQHPELSGHEARTARFVEDKLQVFHPTKVIRHVGGHGLLVEYFFSEDGPTLLFRADMDAVAVQEPDDIPHHSQTPGVAHKCGHDGHTTILLRFARMLSEHPLTKGRVLLLFQPLVVRSFGVE
;
A
#
# COMPACT_ATOMS: atom_id res chain seq x y z
N MET A 1 12.98 -12.44 -5.23
CA MET A 1 12.22 -11.41 -5.96
C MET A 1 13.15 -10.32 -6.40
N GLN A 2 13.25 -10.11 -7.70
CA GLN A 2 14.21 -9.19 -8.29
C GLN A 2 13.68 -7.73 -8.24
N LYS A 3 14.59 -6.77 -8.44
CA LYS A 3 14.27 -5.33 -8.47
C LYS A 3 13.14 -5.00 -9.44
N ASP A 4 13.11 -5.65 -10.60
CA ASP A 4 12.10 -5.45 -11.64
C ASP A 4 10.67 -5.77 -11.18
N THR A 5 10.51 -6.68 -10.20
CA THR A 5 9.18 -7.05 -9.69
C THR A 5 8.48 -5.89 -8.99
N PHE A 6 9.21 -5.03 -8.27
CA PHE A 6 8.60 -3.87 -7.61
C PHE A 6 8.21 -2.78 -8.60
N TYR A 7 8.96 -2.61 -9.69
CA TYR A 7 8.53 -1.75 -10.78
C TYR A 7 7.23 -2.26 -11.42
N GLN A 8 7.11 -3.57 -11.61
CA GLN A 8 5.89 -4.20 -12.14
C GLN A 8 4.71 -4.02 -11.16
N ILE A 9 4.93 -4.19 -9.87
CA ILE A 9 3.90 -3.96 -8.83
C ILE A 9 3.42 -2.51 -8.89
N ARG A 10 4.32 -1.54 -8.94
CA ARG A 10 3.94 -0.13 -9.03
C ARG A 10 3.17 0.15 -10.30
N ARG A 11 3.59 -0.37 -11.45
CA ARG A 11 2.90 -0.19 -12.73
C ARG A 11 1.50 -0.81 -12.72
N GLU A 12 1.35 -1.97 -12.10
CA GLU A 12 0.05 -2.62 -11.94
C GLU A 12 -0.90 -1.78 -11.09
N LEU A 13 -0.42 -1.24 -9.99
CA LEU A 13 -1.18 -0.29 -9.18
C LEU A 13 -1.55 0.97 -9.98
N HIS A 14 -0.62 1.49 -10.75
CA HIS A 14 -0.82 2.68 -11.58
C HIS A 14 -1.89 2.47 -12.65
N GLN A 15 -1.92 1.29 -13.28
CA GLN A 15 -2.91 0.95 -14.31
C GLN A 15 -4.32 0.76 -13.75
N HIS A 16 -4.46 0.40 -12.47
CA HIS A 16 -5.74 0.09 -11.83
C HIS A 16 -6.01 0.99 -10.63
N PRO A 17 -6.07 2.31 -10.82
CA PRO A 17 -6.28 3.25 -9.73
C PRO A 17 -7.70 3.19 -9.21
N GLU A 18 -7.85 3.38 -7.91
CA GLU A 18 -9.14 3.45 -7.24
C GLU A 18 -9.20 4.69 -6.35
N LEU A 19 -10.34 5.36 -6.38
CA LEU A 19 -10.57 6.56 -5.59
C LEU A 19 -10.64 6.26 -4.09
N SER A 20 -10.41 7.29 -3.31
CA SER A 20 -10.57 7.29 -1.86
C SER A 20 -11.93 6.71 -1.45
N GLY A 21 -11.93 5.71 -0.58
CA GLY A 21 -13.12 4.97 -0.15
C GLY A 21 -13.53 3.82 -1.07
N HIS A 22 -12.88 3.64 -2.21
CA HIS A 22 -13.19 2.61 -3.21
C HIS A 22 -11.98 1.70 -3.51
N GLU A 23 -11.03 1.56 -2.58
CA GLU A 23 -9.76 0.87 -2.79
C GLU A 23 -9.82 -0.64 -2.51
N ALA A 24 -10.98 -1.28 -2.66
CA ALA A 24 -11.14 -2.71 -2.34
C ALA A 24 -10.23 -3.62 -3.16
N ARG A 25 -10.10 -3.36 -4.46
CA ARG A 25 -9.23 -4.12 -5.36
C ARG A 25 -7.75 -3.87 -5.06
N THR A 26 -7.39 -2.63 -4.80
CA THR A 26 -6.04 -2.25 -4.41
C THR A 26 -5.62 -2.94 -3.12
N ALA A 27 -6.48 -2.95 -2.11
CA ALA A 27 -6.22 -3.63 -0.85
C ALA A 27 -6.02 -5.14 -1.05
N ARG A 28 -6.84 -5.78 -1.85
CA ARG A 28 -6.71 -7.20 -2.18
C ARG A 28 -5.39 -7.50 -2.89
N PHE A 29 -5.03 -6.68 -3.87
CA PHE A 29 -3.77 -6.81 -4.59
C PHE A 29 -2.58 -6.69 -3.63
N VAL A 30 -2.58 -5.70 -2.74
CA VAL A 30 -1.55 -5.50 -1.72
C VAL A 30 -1.45 -6.72 -0.79
N GLU A 31 -2.58 -7.21 -0.31
CA GLU A 31 -2.62 -8.38 0.58
C GLU A 31 -2.05 -9.62 -0.11
N ASP A 32 -2.39 -9.86 -1.36
CA ASP A 32 -1.86 -10.99 -2.13
C ASP A 32 -0.32 -10.92 -2.24
N LYS A 33 0.21 -9.71 -2.44
CA LYS A 33 1.67 -9.51 -2.47
C LYS A 33 2.33 -9.71 -1.10
N LEU A 34 1.65 -9.32 -0.03
CA LEU A 34 2.15 -9.46 1.33
C LEU A 34 2.30 -10.93 1.77
N GLN A 35 1.48 -11.84 1.24
CA GLN A 35 1.50 -13.24 1.66
C GLN A 35 2.87 -13.91 1.48
N VAL A 36 3.60 -13.57 0.41
CA VAL A 36 4.94 -14.12 0.17
C VAL A 36 6.01 -13.55 1.10
N PHE A 37 5.69 -12.52 1.87
CA PHE A 37 6.59 -11.90 2.85
C PHE A 37 6.27 -12.30 4.28
N HIS A 38 5.41 -13.29 4.49
CA HIS A 38 5.12 -13.96 5.76
C HIS A 38 4.87 -13.01 6.95
N PRO A 39 3.90 -12.08 6.86
CA PRO A 39 3.57 -11.24 8.01
C PRO A 39 3.04 -12.08 9.17
N THR A 40 3.26 -11.62 10.39
CA THR A 40 2.74 -12.27 11.59
C THR A 40 1.21 -12.22 11.61
N LYS A 41 0.65 -11.06 11.20
CA LYS A 41 -0.80 -10.84 11.19
C LYS A 41 -1.18 -9.80 10.15
N VAL A 42 -2.34 -9.98 9.52
CA VAL A 42 -2.96 -8.99 8.63
C VAL A 42 -4.37 -8.70 9.15
N ILE A 43 -4.65 -7.44 9.45
CA ILE A 43 -5.98 -6.97 9.84
C ILE A 43 -6.57 -6.20 8.66
N ARG A 44 -7.73 -6.66 8.19
CA ARG A 44 -8.45 -6.07 7.06
C ARG A 44 -9.46 -5.03 7.52
N HIS A 45 -9.94 -4.24 6.58
CA HIS A 45 -11.03 -3.27 6.79
C HIS A 45 -10.71 -2.21 7.86
N VAL A 46 -9.46 -1.79 7.93
CA VAL A 46 -9.04 -0.70 8.82
C VAL A 46 -9.42 0.63 8.17
N GLY A 47 -10.35 1.34 8.78
CA GLY A 47 -10.82 2.63 8.26
C GLY A 47 -11.50 2.56 6.88
N GLY A 48 -12.09 1.40 6.52
CA GLY A 48 -12.67 1.10 5.22
C GLY A 48 -11.97 -0.09 4.59
N HIS A 49 -11.20 0.11 3.51
CA HIS A 49 -10.46 -0.96 2.83
C HIS A 49 -9.00 -1.08 3.28
N GLY A 50 -8.60 -0.39 4.34
CA GLY A 50 -7.23 -0.39 4.82
C GLY A 50 -6.76 -1.74 5.35
N LEU A 51 -5.43 -1.90 5.36
CA LEU A 51 -4.76 -3.08 5.90
C LEU A 51 -3.76 -2.64 6.97
N LEU A 52 -3.81 -3.29 8.12
CA LEU A 52 -2.77 -3.17 9.15
C LEU A 52 -2.02 -4.49 9.23
N VAL A 53 -0.72 -4.44 8.95
CA VAL A 53 0.15 -5.60 8.85
C VAL A 53 1.13 -5.59 9.99
N GLU A 54 1.26 -6.71 10.70
CA GLU A 54 2.16 -6.84 11.82
C GLU A 54 3.31 -7.78 11.49
N TYR A 55 4.53 -7.34 11.81
CA TYR A 55 5.73 -8.16 11.93
C TYR A 55 6.16 -8.12 13.39
N PHE A 56 5.89 -9.18 14.12
CA PHE A 56 6.24 -9.32 15.51
C PHE A 56 7.54 -10.09 15.66
N PHE A 57 8.49 -9.54 16.41
CA PHE A 57 9.81 -10.16 16.63
C PHE A 57 10.01 -10.57 18.08
N SER A 58 9.71 -9.71 19.04
CA SER A 58 9.72 -10.04 20.46
C SER A 58 8.97 -8.97 21.29
N GLU A 59 8.60 -9.33 22.52
CA GLU A 59 7.98 -8.39 23.47
C GLU A 59 8.93 -7.25 23.88
N ASP A 60 10.24 -7.46 23.77
CA ASP A 60 11.23 -6.44 24.08
C ASP A 60 11.38 -5.49 22.89
N GLY A 61 11.45 -4.20 23.17
CA GLY A 61 11.68 -3.18 22.16
C GLY A 61 10.42 -2.44 21.73
N PRO A 62 10.59 -1.43 20.88
CA PRO A 62 9.51 -0.54 20.50
C PRO A 62 8.55 -1.15 19.48
N THR A 63 7.36 -0.55 19.38
CA THR A 63 6.45 -0.72 18.25
C THR A 63 6.61 0.47 17.32
N LEU A 64 6.98 0.22 16.06
CA LEU A 64 7.13 1.23 15.03
C LEU A 64 6.02 1.08 14.00
N LEU A 65 5.41 2.18 13.60
CA LEU A 65 4.38 2.23 12.58
C LEU A 65 4.88 2.98 11.34
N PHE A 66 4.74 2.35 10.18
CA PHE A 66 4.99 2.96 8.88
C PHE A 66 3.69 2.96 8.07
N ARG A 67 3.44 4.04 7.33
CA ARG A 67 2.19 4.26 6.64
C ARG A 67 2.40 4.60 5.17
N ALA A 68 1.51 4.10 4.32
CA ALA A 68 1.39 4.51 2.92
C ALA A 68 -0.08 4.64 2.53
N ASP A 69 -0.38 5.63 1.70
CA ASP A 69 -1.71 5.83 1.14
C ASP A 69 -1.90 4.94 -0.08
N MET A 70 -3.13 4.45 -0.32
CA MET A 70 -3.45 3.58 -1.45
C MET A 70 -4.32 4.24 -2.52
N ASP A 71 -4.96 5.35 -2.21
CA ASP A 71 -5.96 5.97 -3.07
C ASP A 71 -5.38 6.74 -4.24
N ALA A 72 -6.14 6.78 -5.32
CA ALA A 72 -5.90 7.62 -6.49
C ALA A 72 -6.80 8.86 -6.46
N VAL A 73 -6.66 9.71 -7.46
CA VAL A 73 -7.40 10.98 -7.56
C VAL A 73 -8.24 11.05 -8.84
N ALA A 74 -9.27 11.88 -8.82
CA ALA A 74 -10.20 12.07 -9.93
C ALA A 74 -9.57 13.00 -11.00
N VAL A 75 -8.59 12.47 -11.72
CA VAL A 75 -7.86 13.17 -12.79
C VAL A 75 -7.76 12.25 -14.00
N GLN A 76 -7.99 12.78 -15.19
CA GLN A 76 -7.76 12.04 -16.44
C GLN A 76 -6.27 12.03 -16.76
N GLU A 77 -5.70 10.83 -16.89
CA GLU A 77 -4.32 10.66 -17.32
C GLU A 77 -4.26 10.50 -18.85
N PRO A 78 -3.31 11.19 -19.53
CA PRO A 78 -3.02 10.91 -20.94
C PRO A 78 -2.51 9.49 -21.14
N ASP A 79 -2.77 8.91 -22.30
CA ASP A 79 -2.34 7.57 -22.67
C ASP A 79 -0.96 7.51 -23.36
N ASP A 80 -0.07 8.42 -22.97
CA ASP A 80 1.26 8.60 -23.54
C ASP A 80 2.34 7.68 -22.94
N ILE A 81 1.98 6.88 -21.95
CA ILE A 81 2.89 5.87 -21.35
C ILE A 81 2.25 4.48 -21.39
N PRO A 82 3.06 3.41 -21.52
CA PRO A 82 2.52 2.05 -21.63
C PRO A 82 1.69 1.60 -20.41
N HIS A 83 2.03 2.08 -19.21
CA HIS A 83 1.37 1.72 -17.95
C HIS A 83 0.37 2.80 -17.48
N HIS A 84 -0.23 3.55 -18.42
CA HIS A 84 -1.24 4.56 -18.08
C HIS A 84 -2.47 3.96 -17.42
N SER A 85 -3.24 4.80 -16.73
CA SER A 85 -4.49 4.38 -16.08
C SER A 85 -5.47 3.73 -17.06
N GLN A 86 -6.00 2.57 -16.69
CA GLN A 86 -7.06 1.87 -17.40
C GLN A 86 -8.45 2.36 -17.00
N THR A 87 -8.54 3.25 -16.02
CA THR A 87 -9.81 3.77 -15.50
C THR A 87 -9.99 5.23 -15.95
N PRO A 88 -10.95 5.51 -16.86
CA PRO A 88 -11.20 6.88 -17.29
C PRO A 88 -11.51 7.80 -16.11
N GLY A 89 -10.86 8.97 -16.07
CA GLY A 89 -11.09 9.99 -15.06
C GLY A 89 -10.47 9.71 -13.68
N VAL A 90 -9.68 8.63 -13.53
CA VAL A 90 -9.01 8.28 -12.28
C VAL A 90 -7.55 7.96 -12.56
N ALA A 91 -6.63 8.49 -11.78
CA ALA A 91 -5.21 8.23 -11.95
C ALA A 91 -4.41 8.42 -10.65
N HIS A 92 -3.28 7.72 -10.56
CA HIS A 92 -2.28 7.93 -9.51
C HIS A 92 -1.38 9.12 -9.87
N LYS A 93 -1.82 10.33 -9.53
CA LYS A 93 -1.07 11.57 -9.76
C LYS A 93 -0.42 12.14 -8.49
N CYS A 94 -0.71 11.55 -7.32
CA CYS A 94 -0.09 11.93 -6.05
C CYS A 94 1.06 11.01 -5.65
N GLY A 95 1.36 9.96 -6.44
CA GLY A 95 2.45 9.02 -6.17
C GLY A 95 2.13 7.94 -5.15
N HIS A 96 0.86 7.72 -4.80
CA HIS A 96 0.47 6.72 -3.79
C HIS A 96 0.72 5.28 -4.26
N ASP A 97 0.71 5.02 -5.56
CA ASP A 97 1.18 3.76 -6.15
C ASP A 97 2.65 3.48 -5.80
N GLY A 98 3.49 4.50 -5.86
CA GLY A 98 4.89 4.43 -5.43
C GLY A 98 5.04 4.24 -3.92
N HIS A 99 4.27 4.98 -3.12
CA HIS A 99 4.29 4.86 -1.66
C HIS A 99 3.88 3.45 -1.21
N THR A 100 2.81 2.91 -1.77
CA THR A 100 2.34 1.54 -1.51
C THR A 100 3.41 0.51 -1.87
N THR A 101 4.04 0.68 -3.02
CA THR A 101 5.13 -0.20 -3.49
C THR A 101 6.34 -0.16 -2.56
N ILE A 102 6.72 1.02 -2.08
CA ILE A 102 7.83 1.19 -1.11
C ILE A 102 7.52 0.42 0.17
N LEU A 103 6.29 0.53 0.67
CA LEU A 103 5.88 -0.16 1.89
C LEU A 103 5.88 -1.69 1.72
N LEU A 104 5.46 -2.18 0.55
CA LEU A 104 5.56 -3.60 0.19
C LEU A 104 7.02 -4.07 0.15
N ARG A 105 7.91 -3.26 -0.40
CA ARG A 105 9.34 -3.58 -0.42
C ARG A 105 9.93 -3.63 0.98
N PHE A 106 9.47 -2.75 1.86
CA PHE A 106 9.86 -2.78 3.27
C PHE A 106 9.38 -4.07 3.96
N ALA A 107 8.16 -4.54 3.67
CA ALA A 107 7.68 -5.83 4.14
C ALA A 107 8.60 -6.99 3.72
N ARG A 108 9.07 -6.97 2.48
CA ARG A 108 10.07 -7.94 2.00
C ARG A 108 11.36 -7.87 2.83
N MET A 109 11.86 -6.68 3.08
CA MET A 109 13.08 -6.50 3.88
C MET A 109 12.93 -7.07 5.29
N LEU A 110 11.78 -6.85 5.94
CA LEU A 110 11.49 -7.39 7.26
C LEU A 110 11.41 -8.93 7.25
N SER A 111 10.91 -9.51 6.17
CA SER A 111 10.86 -10.96 5.98
C SER A 111 12.25 -11.57 5.78
N GLU A 112 13.09 -10.93 4.96
CA GLU A 112 14.44 -11.43 4.63
C GLU A 112 15.47 -11.10 5.71
N HIS A 113 15.27 -10.02 6.45
CA HIS A 113 16.18 -9.52 7.50
C HIS A 113 15.39 -9.25 8.78
N PRO A 114 14.89 -10.30 9.45
CA PRO A 114 14.07 -10.12 10.64
C PRO A 114 14.85 -9.41 11.75
N LEU A 115 14.13 -8.55 12.47
CA LEU A 115 14.69 -7.88 13.64
C LEU A 115 14.74 -8.84 14.83
N THR A 116 15.54 -8.50 15.83
CA THR A 116 15.66 -9.31 17.06
C THR A 116 14.71 -8.85 18.16
N LYS A 117 14.17 -7.63 18.06
CA LYS A 117 13.33 -7.02 19.09
C LYS A 117 12.20 -6.20 18.48
N GLY A 118 11.14 -6.08 19.26
CA GLY A 118 10.05 -5.17 18.98
C GLY A 118 9.06 -5.67 17.94
N ARG A 119 8.35 -4.73 17.39
CA ARG A 119 7.26 -4.95 16.46
C ARG A 119 7.24 -3.85 15.41
N VAL A 120 6.95 -4.22 14.17
CA VAL A 120 6.74 -3.26 13.10
C VAL A 120 5.31 -3.42 12.58
N LEU A 121 4.59 -2.31 12.49
CA LEU A 121 3.27 -2.23 11.90
C LEU A 121 3.35 -1.47 10.58
N LEU A 122 2.74 -2.02 9.55
CA LEU A 122 2.61 -1.37 8.25
C LEU A 122 1.14 -1.06 8.02
N LEU A 123 0.81 0.21 7.88
CA LEU A 123 -0.56 0.66 7.60
C LEU A 123 -0.68 1.07 6.14
N PHE A 124 -1.41 0.28 5.37
CA PHE A 124 -1.84 0.65 4.02
C PHE A 124 -3.17 1.39 4.16
N GLN A 125 -3.10 2.70 4.11
CA GLN A 125 -4.21 3.58 4.44
C GLN A 125 -5.13 3.77 3.22
N PRO A 126 -6.45 3.53 3.36
CA PRO A 126 -7.37 3.60 2.23
C PRO A 126 -7.78 5.03 1.88
N LEU A 127 -8.01 5.84 2.88
CA LEU A 127 -8.59 7.16 2.75
C LEU A 127 -7.62 8.18 3.33
N VAL A 128 -7.22 9.16 2.52
CA VAL A 128 -6.62 10.38 3.07
C VAL A 128 -7.72 11.06 3.88
N VAL A 129 -7.45 11.32 5.16
CA VAL A 129 -8.39 12.04 6.01
C VAL A 129 -8.72 13.37 5.32
N ARG A 130 -9.90 13.43 4.71
CA ARG A 130 -10.46 14.72 4.35
C ARG A 130 -10.58 15.47 5.67
N SER A 131 -9.87 16.56 5.79
CA SER A 131 -10.25 17.55 6.77
C SER A 131 -11.73 17.78 6.53
N PHE A 132 -12.58 17.36 7.43
CA PHE A 132 -13.96 17.78 7.41
C PHE A 132 -13.89 19.28 7.50
N GLY A 133 -14.05 19.93 6.35
CA GLY A 133 -14.21 21.36 6.33
C GLY A 133 -15.35 21.63 7.29
N VAL A 134 -15.06 22.40 8.30
CA VAL A 134 -16.11 22.95 9.15
C VAL A 134 -16.92 23.80 8.20
N GLU A 135 -18.13 23.34 7.87
CA GLU A 135 -19.10 24.16 7.19
C GLU A 135 -19.46 25.37 8.05
#